data_a3db5dd598d08b1715adf2f0eb44d011
#
_entry.id   a3db5dd598d08b1715adf2f0eb44d011
#
_cell.length_a   1.000
_cell.length_b   1.000
_cell.length_c   1.000
_cell.angle_alpha   90.00
_cell.angle_beta   90.00
_cell.angle_gamma   90.00
#
_symmetry.space_group_name_H-M   'P 1'
#
loop_
_entity.id
_entity.type
_entity.pdbx_description
1 polymer ?
#
loop_
_entity_poly.entity_id
_entity_poly.type
_entity_poly.pdbx_seq_one_letter_code
_entity_poly.pdbx_strand_id
1 'polypeptide(L)'
;LGRDLTKPVRKKSGRCGRYLYGIILVILLTALYEYANLDRSFVTVFLDVGQGDGILIRTEQGTSILIDGGSTSNQRVGEYVLLPAIRYYGMSELDYVFVTHGDADHISGIEYLLNAEHIGVRIRNLVLAKYGDRQGLANIETLAKEKNINFLFEASVGGGIPIIRPLNSSLTADE
;
A
#
# COMPACT_ATOMS: atom_id res chain seq x y z
N LEU A 1 3.36 -56.85 52.72
CA LEU A 1 2.47 -55.86 52.09
C LEU A 1 3.20 -55.15 50.95
N GLY A 2 3.19 -55.75 49.74
CA GLY A 2 3.75 -55.15 48.55
C GLY A 2 2.69 -54.37 47.82
N ARG A 3 2.86 -53.06 47.61
CA ARG A 3 2.04 -52.27 46.68
C ARG A 3 2.63 -52.41 45.28
N ASP A 4 1.82 -52.98 44.37
CA ASP A 4 2.11 -53.08 42.95
C ASP A 4 2.05 -51.70 42.30
N LEU A 5 3.18 -51.12 41.87
CA LEU A 5 3.34 -49.78 41.30
C LEU A 5 3.40 -49.77 39.77
N THR A 6 2.90 -50.78 39.12
CA THR A 6 2.95 -50.88 37.65
C THR A 6 1.58 -50.69 36.96
N LYS A 7 0.86 -49.57 37.26
CA LYS A 7 -0.25 -49.21 36.41
C LYS A 7 0.21 -48.24 35.33
N PRO A 8 0.14 -48.57 34.03
CA PRO A 8 0.50 -47.65 32.95
C PRO A 8 -0.46 -46.45 32.93
N VAL A 9 0.11 -45.26 32.99
CA VAL A 9 -0.65 -44.01 32.81
C VAL A 9 -1.22 -44.00 31.40
N ARG A 10 -2.53 -44.18 31.30
CA ARG A 10 -3.25 -44.18 30.03
C ARG A 10 -3.27 -42.76 29.49
N LYS A 11 -2.38 -42.44 28.53
CA LYS A 11 -2.36 -41.18 27.79
C LYS A 11 -3.71 -40.97 27.13
N LYS A 12 -4.54 -40.04 27.65
CA LYS A 12 -5.72 -39.53 26.98
C LYS A 12 -5.26 -38.58 25.84
N SER A 13 -4.70 -39.16 24.79
CA SER A 13 -4.31 -38.43 23.59
C SER A 13 -5.17 -38.93 22.44
N GLY A 14 -6.09 -38.10 21.96
CA GLY A 14 -6.84 -38.45 20.76
C GLY A 14 -8.02 -37.56 20.40
N ARG A 15 -8.71 -36.97 21.36
CA ARG A 15 -9.88 -36.14 21.05
C ARG A 15 -9.52 -34.69 20.75
N CYS A 16 -8.61 -34.09 21.49
CA CYS A 16 -8.19 -32.71 21.30
C CYS A 16 -7.53 -32.46 19.93
N GLY A 17 -6.69 -33.41 19.47
CA GLY A 17 -6.07 -33.32 18.14
C GLY A 17 -7.08 -33.35 16.99
N ARG A 18 -8.14 -34.15 17.10
CA ARG A 18 -9.17 -34.25 16.03
C ARG A 18 -9.95 -32.94 15.89
N TYR A 19 -10.24 -32.25 16.97
CA TYR A 19 -10.89 -30.93 16.91
C TYR A 19 -9.94 -29.88 16.35
N LEU A 20 -8.66 -29.94 16.70
CA LEU A 20 -7.65 -29.02 16.16
C LEU A 20 -7.54 -29.14 14.64
N TYR A 21 -7.47 -30.37 14.10
CA TYR A 21 -7.50 -30.57 12.64
C TYR A 21 -8.77 -30.06 11.99
N GLY A 22 -9.93 -30.25 12.62
CA GLY A 22 -11.19 -29.70 12.13
C GLY A 22 -11.21 -28.17 12.06
N ILE A 23 -10.70 -27.52 13.09
CA ILE A 23 -10.56 -26.04 13.13
C ILE A 23 -9.61 -25.55 12.05
N ILE A 24 -8.44 -26.18 11.91
CA ILE A 24 -7.47 -25.83 10.86
C ILE A 24 -8.08 -26.00 9.48
N LEU A 25 -8.81 -27.09 9.23
CA LEU A 25 -9.48 -27.30 7.95
C LEU A 25 -10.52 -26.23 7.65
N VAL A 26 -11.33 -25.83 8.65
CA VAL A 26 -12.31 -24.74 8.48
C VAL A 26 -11.61 -23.44 8.15
N ILE A 27 -10.53 -23.08 8.88
CA ILE A 27 -9.75 -21.86 8.60
C ILE A 27 -9.16 -21.91 7.18
N LEU A 28 -8.63 -23.05 6.74
CA LEU A 28 -8.10 -23.18 5.39
C LEU A 28 -9.19 -23.05 4.31
N LEU A 29 -10.35 -23.66 4.53
CA LEU A 29 -11.48 -23.57 3.59
C LEU A 29 -12.03 -22.14 3.52
N THR A 30 -12.15 -21.43 4.64
CA THR A 30 -12.57 -20.03 4.64
C THR A 30 -11.54 -19.13 3.96
N ALA A 31 -10.26 -19.32 4.23
CA ALA A 31 -9.19 -18.57 3.55
C ALA A 31 -9.16 -18.83 2.04
N LEU A 32 -9.39 -20.09 1.63
CA LEU A 32 -9.47 -20.46 0.22
C LEU A 32 -10.72 -19.87 -0.47
N TYR A 33 -11.85 -19.85 0.24
CA TYR A 33 -13.08 -19.24 -0.24
C TYR A 33 -12.90 -17.71 -0.43
N GLU A 34 -12.35 -17.02 0.56
CA GLU A 34 -12.03 -15.59 0.46
C GLU A 34 -11.07 -15.31 -0.70
N TYR A 35 -9.99 -16.11 -0.83
CA TYR A 35 -9.04 -15.99 -1.93
C TYR A 35 -9.69 -16.19 -3.31
N ALA A 36 -10.59 -17.15 -3.44
CA ALA A 36 -11.30 -17.42 -4.69
C ALA A 36 -12.31 -16.33 -5.08
N ASN A 37 -12.87 -15.62 -4.08
CA ASN A 37 -13.83 -14.54 -4.28
C ASN A 37 -13.18 -13.14 -4.24
N LEU A 38 -11.85 -13.03 -4.17
CA LEU A 38 -11.17 -11.75 -4.27
C LEU A 38 -11.56 -11.09 -5.61
N ASP A 39 -12.15 -9.92 -5.54
CA ASP A 39 -12.43 -9.12 -6.73
C ASP A 39 -11.10 -8.67 -7.35
N ARG A 40 -10.77 -9.25 -8.49
CA ARG A 40 -9.57 -8.96 -9.28
C ARG A 40 -9.87 -8.09 -10.49
N SER A 41 -11.00 -7.40 -10.49
CA SER A 41 -11.31 -6.49 -11.59
C SER A 41 -10.31 -5.33 -11.61
N PHE A 42 -10.00 -4.90 -12.84
CA PHE A 42 -9.31 -3.62 -13.03
C PHE A 42 -10.26 -2.48 -12.65
N VAL A 43 -9.82 -1.60 -11.76
CA VAL A 43 -10.61 -0.47 -11.28
C VAL A 43 -9.81 0.80 -11.47
N THR A 44 -10.41 1.82 -12.08
CA THR A 44 -9.91 3.19 -12.12
C THR A 44 -10.98 4.11 -11.55
N VAL A 45 -10.60 4.92 -10.57
CA VAL A 45 -11.49 5.84 -9.88
C VAL A 45 -10.93 7.24 -9.96
N PHE A 46 -11.69 8.16 -10.54
CA PHE A 46 -11.43 9.58 -10.46
C PHE A 46 -12.07 10.09 -9.17
N LEU A 47 -11.25 10.59 -8.26
CA LEU A 47 -11.69 11.01 -6.94
C LEU A 47 -12.27 12.43 -7.00
N ASP A 48 -13.41 12.66 -6.37
CA ASP A 48 -13.96 13.99 -6.21
C ASP A 48 -13.21 14.73 -5.10
N VAL A 49 -12.08 15.29 -5.49
CA VAL A 49 -11.21 16.05 -4.59
C VAL A 49 -11.57 17.54 -4.54
N GLY A 50 -12.49 18.00 -5.39
CA GLY A 50 -12.80 19.40 -5.61
C GLY A 50 -11.83 20.03 -6.61
N GLN A 51 -11.23 21.19 -6.28
CA GLN A 51 -10.18 21.79 -7.13
C GLN A 51 -8.86 21.08 -6.92
N GLY A 52 -8.53 20.11 -7.78
CA GLY A 52 -7.34 19.31 -7.72
C GLY A 52 -7.50 18.00 -8.50
N ASP A 53 -6.52 17.15 -8.42
CA ASP A 53 -6.48 15.86 -9.11
C ASP A 53 -6.25 14.71 -8.14
N GLY A 54 -6.89 13.57 -8.44
CA GLY A 54 -6.69 12.33 -7.70
C GLY A 54 -7.26 11.14 -8.47
N ILE A 55 -6.39 10.18 -8.84
CA ILE A 55 -6.80 8.98 -9.56
C ILE A 55 -6.30 7.76 -8.79
N LEU A 56 -7.20 6.88 -8.41
CA LEU A 56 -6.89 5.63 -7.74
C LEU A 56 -7.09 4.48 -8.72
N ILE A 57 -6.08 3.61 -8.84
CA ILE A 57 -6.09 2.48 -9.77
C ILE A 57 -5.77 1.20 -9.00
N ARG A 58 -6.53 0.15 -9.25
CA ARG A 58 -6.20 -1.23 -8.88
C ARG A 58 -6.17 -2.08 -10.14
N THR A 59 -5.05 -2.74 -10.37
CA THR A 59 -4.92 -3.67 -11.50
C THR A 59 -5.52 -5.04 -11.16
N GLU A 60 -5.77 -5.86 -12.18
CA GLU A 60 -6.22 -7.26 -12.01
C GLU A 60 -5.23 -8.11 -11.21
N GLN A 61 -3.94 -7.76 -11.24
CA GLN A 61 -2.89 -8.41 -10.45
C GLN A 61 -2.84 -7.93 -9.01
N GLY A 62 -3.68 -6.95 -8.64
CA GLY A 62 -3.76 -6.39 -7.30
C GLY A 62 -2.81 -5.22 -7.04
N THR A 63 -2.07 -4.74 -8.05
CA THR A 63 -1.22 -3.56 -7.90
C THR A 63 -2.07 -2.32 -7.69
N SER A 64 -1.77 -1.57 -6.65
CA SER A 64 -2.48 -0.37 -6.22
C SER A 64 -1.66 0.89 -6.53
N ILE A 65 -2.28 1.83 -7.23
CA ILE A 65 -1.63 3.04 -7.72
C ILE A 65 -2.49 4.24 -7.35
N LEU A 66 -1.85 5.28 -6.80
CA LEU A 66 -2.45 6.60 -6.65
C LEU A 66 -1.68 7.58 -7.54
N ILE A 67 -2.36 8.36 -8.32
CA ILE A 67 -1.79 9.45 -9.13
C ILE A 67 -2.37 10.75 -8.59
N ASP A 68 -1.51 11.59 -8.03
CA ASP A 68 -1.86 12.79 -7.30
C ASP A 68 -2.89 12.55 -6.19
N GLY A 69 -3.35 13.57 -5.54
CA GLY A 69 -4.32 13.44 -4.45
C GLY A 69 -4.40 14.70 -3.61
N GLY A 70 -4.39 15.85 -4.26
CA GLY A 70 -4.47 17.13 -3.60
C GLY A 70 -5.77 17.86 -3.84
N SER A 71 -5.94 18.98 -3.16
CA SER A 71 -7.05 19.90 -3.36
C SER A 71 -6.72 21.27 -2.78
N THR A 72 -7.09 22.33 -3.52
CA THR A 72 -7.06 23.70 -2.99
C THR A 72 -8.41 24.11 -2.37
N SER A 73 -9.51 23.44 -2.70
CA SER A 73 -10.83 23.71 -2.13
C SER A 73 -11.19 22.85 -0.91
N ASN A 74 -10.47 21.73 -0.68
CA ASN A 74 -10.71 20.83 0.45
C ASN A 74 -9.41 20.56 1.22
N GLN A 75 -9.22 21.28 2.33
CA GLN A 75 -8.03 21.14 3.18
C GLN A 75 -7.88 19.78 3.86
N ARG A 76 -8.95 18.97 3.91
CA ARG A 76 -8.96 17.65 4.53
C ARG A 76 -9.17 16.54 3.50
N VAL A 77 -8.76 16.76 2.26
CA VAL A 77 -8.93 15.83 1.14
C VAL A 77 -8.31 14.46 1.44
N GLY A 78 -7.14 14.42 2.07
CA GLY A 78 -6.46 13.18 2.45
C GLY A 78 -7.28 12.34 3.42
N GLU A 79 -7.91 12.98 4.42
CA GLU A 79 -8.68 12.33 5.47
C GLU A 79 -10.08 11.90 5.00
N TYR A 80 -10.77 12.76 4.24
CA TYR A 80 -12.18 12.53 3.90
C TYR A 80 -12.42 12.00 2.50
N VAL A 81 -11.44 12.07 1.60
CA VAL A 81 -11.57 11.57 0.23
C VAL A 81 -10.59 10.42 -0.03
N LEU A 82 -9.28 10.68 0.07
CA LEU A 82 -8.28 9.67 -0.29
C LEU A 82 -8.35 8.44 0.61
N LEU A 83 -8.21 8.62 1.92
CA LEU A 83 -8.16 7.50 2.87
C LEU A 83 -9.43 6.64 2.85
N PRO A 84 -10.66 7.21 2.84
CA PRO A 84 -11.87 6.42 2.68
C PRO A 84 -11.95 5.69 1.34
N ALA A 85 -11.56 6.30 0.22
CA ALA A 85 -11.54 5.66 -1.08
C ALA A 85 -10.56 4.47 -1.12
N ILE A 86 -9.32 4.66 -0.66
CA ILE A 86 -8.32 3.60 -0.58
C ILE A 86 -8.85 2.40 0.22
N ARG A 87 -9.48 2.65 1.37
CA ARG A 87 -10.07 1.61 2.23
C ARG A 87 -11.29 0.94 1.59
N TYR A 88 -12.16 1.72 0.94
CA TYR A 88 -13.36 1.20 0.28
C TYR A 88 -13.00 0.18 -0.81
N TYR A 89 -11.92 0.44 -1.56
CA TYR A 89 -11.42 -0.50 -2.57
C TYR A 89 -10.51 -1.59 -1.99
N GLY A 90 -10.45 -1.74 -0.66
CA GLY A 90 -9.73 -2.81 0.02
C GLY A 90 -8.21 -2.71 -0.05
N MET A 91 -7.67 -1.51 -0.29
CA MET A 91 -6.23 -1.28 -0.38
C MET A 91 -5.67 -0.93 1.01
N SER A 92 -4.78 -1.73 1.53
CA SER A 92 -4.01 -1.46 2.76
C SER A 92 -2.59 -0.97 2.47
N GLU A 93 -2.19 -1.05 1.21
CA GLU A 93 -0.91 -0.58 0.71
C GLU A 93 -1.10 0.06 -0.66
N LEU A 94 -0.40 1.14 -0.92
CA LEU A 94 -0.23 1.73 -2.24
C LEU A 94 1.13 1.31 -2.77
N ASP A 95 1.14 0.48 -3.81
CA ASP A 95 2.38 0.01 -4.41
C ASP A 95 3.14 1.17 -5.05
N TYR A 96 2.41 2.09 -5.67
CA TYR A 96 2.97 3.29 -6.28
C TYR A 96 2.11 4.51 -6.00
N VAL A 97 2.75 5.60 -5.62
CA VAL A 97 2.15 6.93 -5.57
C VAL A 97 2.92 7.82 -6.53
N PHE A 98 2.25 8.26 -7.58
CA PHE A 98 2.81 9.19 -8.56
C PHE A 98 2.44 10.61 -8.18
N VAL A 99 3.41 11.50 -8.17
CA VAL A 99 3.21 12.93 -7.98
C VAL A 99 3.69 13.65 -9.23
N THR A 100 2.76 14.25 -9.96
CA THR A 100 3.05 14.89 -11.24
C THR A 100 3.78 16.21 -11.06
N HIS A 101 3.40 17.01 -10.04
CA HIS A 101 4.09 18.25 -9.68
C HIS A 101 3.78 18.65 -8.21
N GLY A 102 4.44 19.70 -7.73
CA GLY A 102 4.47 20.05 -6.31
C GLY A 102 3.37 21.02 -5.85
N ASP A 103 2.34 21.27 -6.65
CA ASP A 103 1.28 22.20 -6.28
C ASP A 103 0.29 21.55 -5.28
N ALA A 104 -0.31 22.36 -4.42
CA ALA A 104 -1.14 21.88 -3.32
C ALA A 104 -2.37 21.06 -3.78
N ASP A 105 -2.89 21.36 -4.95
CA ASP A 105 -4.00 20.63 -5.58
C ASP A 105 -3.63 19.24 -6.11
N HIS A 106 -2.34 18.89 -6.06
CA HIS A 106 -1.85 17.55 -6.40
C HIS A 106 -1.26 16.81 -5.19
N ILE A 107 -0.72 17.52 -4.17
CA ILE A 107 0.06 16.90 -3.12
C ILE A 107 -0.57 16.92 -1.73
N SER A 108 -1.51 17.82 -1.43
CA SER A 108 -1.96 18.06 -0.03
C SER A 108 -2.55 16.82 0.66
N GLY A 109 -3.25 15.96 -0.07
CA GLY A 109 -3.76 14.71 0.47
C GLY A 109 -2.69 13.63 0.61
N ILE A 110 -1.69 13.62 -0.27
CA ILE A 110 -0.53 12.72 -0.17
C ILE A 110 0.31 13.09 1.06
N GLU A 111 0.52 14.39 1.32
CA GLU A 111 1.18 14.85 2.54
C GLU A 111 0.43 14.38 3.80
N TYR A 112 -0.90 14.40 3.78
CA TYR A 112 -1.70 13.83 4.86
C TYR A 112 -1.43 12.33 5.03
N LEU A 113 -1.44 11.53 3.95
CA LEU A 113 -1.18 10.10 4.03
C LEU A 113 0.23 9.77 4.54
N LEU A 114 1.21 10.61 4.21
CA LEU A 114 2.59 10.49 4.69
C LEU A 114 2.73 10.86 6.18
N ASN A 115 2.03 11.89 6.65
CA ASN A 115 2.13 12.38 8.02
C ASN A 115 1.28 11.59 9.02
N ALA A 116 0.12 11.08 8.58
CA ALA A 116 -0.82 10.43 9.47
C ALA A 116 -0.28 9.10 10.01
N GLU A 117 -0.32 8.96 11.33
CA GLU A 117 0.05 7.73 12.00
C GLU A 117 -1.18 6.80 12.15
N HIS A 118 -0.93 5.49 12.13
CA HIS A 118 -1.96 4.46 12.39
C HIS A 118 -3.17 4.47 11.45
N ILE A 119 -3.04 5.06 10.25
CA ILE A 119 -4.14 5.07 9.26
C ILE A 119 -4.37 3.71 8.58
N GLY A 120 -3.49 2.73 8.80
CA GLY A 120 -3.61 1.39 8.22
C GLY A 120 -3.41 1.34 6.70
N VAL A 121 -2.87 2.40 6.09
CA VAL A 121 -2.46 2.47 4.69
C VAL A 121 -0.98 2.77 4.64
N ARG A 122 -0.25 2.02 3.82
CA ARG A 122 1.19 2.15 3.65
C ARG A 122 1.52 2.53 2.22
N ILE A 123 2.50 3.39 2.02
CA ILE A 123 3.04 3.73 0.70
C ILE A 123 4.36 2.97 0.54
N ARG A 124 4.49 2.20 -0.55
CA ARG A 124 5.70 1.43 -0.84
C ARG A 124 6.70 2.21 -1.67
N ASN A 125 6.22 2.78 -2.76
CA ASN A 125 7.05 3.52 -3.69
C ASN A 125 6.42 4.88 -3.99
N LEU A 126 7.24 5.93 -3.92
CA LEU A 126 6.85 7.28 -4.32
C LEU A 126 7.61 7.65 -5.61
N VAL A 127 6.86 8.01 -6.64
CA VAL A 127 7.39 8.38 -7.95
C VAL A 127 7.18 9.87 -8.14
N LEU A 128 8.26 10.61 -8.26
CA LEU A 128 8.25 12.06 -8.45
C LEU A 128 8.72 12.43 -9.85
N ALA A 129 8.14 13.47 -10.42
CA ALA A 129 8.65 14.05 -11.65
C ALA A 129 10.09 14.55 -11.45
N LYS A 130 10.99 14.20 -12.37
CA LYS A 130 12.38 14.62 -12.32
C LYS A 130 12.56 16.10 -12.66
N TYR A 131 11.70 16.62 -13.52
CA TYR A 131 11.74 17.97 -14.06
C TYR A 131 10.52 18.76 -13.59
N GLY A 132 10.63 20.07 -13.52
CA GLY A 132 9.58 20.98 -13.07
C GLY A 132 9.91 21.69 -11.75
N ASP A 133 8.95 22.34 -11.15
CA ASP A 133 9.11 23.00 -9.85
C ASP A 133 9.31 21.96 -8.75
N ARG A 134 10.53 21.92 -8.23
CA ARG A 134 10.90 21.01 -7.16
C ARG A 134 10.66 21.58 -5.76
N GLN A 135 10.34 22.85 -5.64
CA GLN A 135 10.16 23.48 -4.34
C GLN A 135 8.97 22.87 -3.59
N GLY A 136 7.83 22.69 -4.26
CA GLY A 136 6.66 22.03 -3.69
C GLY A 136 6.91 20.55 -3.34
N LEU A 137 7.79 19.85 -4.07
CA LEU A 137 8.11 18.44 -3.82
C LEU A 137 9.09 18.23 -2.64
N ALA A 138 9.84 19.24 -2.21
CA ALA A 138 10.88 19.10 -1.19
C ALA A 138 10.34 18.58 0.16
N ASN A 139 9.13 19.01 0.54
CA ASN A 139 8.46 18.53 1.74
C ASN A 139 8.10 17.04 1.65
N ILE A 140 7.50 16.63 0.53
CA ILE A 140 7.17 15.22 0.27
C ILE A 140 8.42 14.34 0.25
N GLU A 141 9.52 14.81 -0.36
CA GLU A 141 10.79 14.09 -0.36
C GLU A 141 11.32 13.88 1.07
N THR A 142 11.21 14.91 1.92
CA THR A 142 11.66 14.84 3.31
C THR A 142 10.82 13.83 4.09
N LEU A 143 9.50 13.93 4.04
CA LEU A 143 8.57 13.03 4.72
C LEU A 143 8.77 11.57 4.29
N ALA A 144 8.96 11.33 3.01
CA ALA A 144 9.16 9.97 2.50
C ALA A 144 10.51 9.39 2.93
N LYS A 145 11.58 10.20 3.02
CA LYS A 145 12.87 9.77 3.57
C LYS A 145 12.75 9.40 5.05
N GLU A 146 12.05 10.19 5.85
CA GLU A 146 11.80 9.90 7.27
C GLU A 146 11.02 8.60 7.48
N LYS A 147 10.11 8.28 6.58
CA LYS A 147 9.30 7.05 6.61
C LYS A 147 9.94 5.85 5.91
N ASN A 148 11.18 5.98 5.39
CA ASN A 148 11.89 4.94 4.63
C ASN A 148 11.10 4.41 3.42
N ILE A 149 10.39 5.30 2.74
CA ILE A 149 9.65 4.98 1.51
C ILE A 149 10.63 4.94 0.34
N ASN A 150 10.48 3.98 -0.56
CA ASN A 150 11.30 3.91 -1.76
C ASN A 150 11.02 5.09 -2.67
N PHE A 151 12.09 5.79 -3.07
CA PHE A 151 12.02 6.89 -4.03
C PHE A 151 12.36 6.41 -5.42
N LEU A 152 11.51 6.78 -6.36
CA LEU A 152 11.71 6.56 -7.78
C LEU A 152 11.57 7.90 -8.50
N PHE A 153 12.44 8.18 -9.46
CA PHE A 153 12.28 9.33 -10.35
C PHE A 153 11.87 8.87 -11.72
N GLU A 154 10.91 9.56 -12.32
CA GLU A 154 10.60 9.40 -13.72
C GLU A 154 11.77 9.96 -14.54
N ALA A 155 12.51 9.10 -15.22
CA ALA A 155 13.54 9.49 -16.17
C ALA A 155 12.89 9.54 -17.56
N SER A 156 12.61 10.74 -18.07
CA SER A 156 12.28 10.92 -19.48
C SER A 156 13.56 10.77 -20.31
N VAL A 157 13.71 9.66 -21.00
CA VAL A 157 14.77 9.48 -21.99
C VAL A 157 14.15 9.72 -23.35
N GLY A 158 14.50 10.84 -23.97
CA GLY A 158 14.29 11.22 -25.36
C GLY A 158 13.23 10.45 -26.16
N GLY A 159 11.93 10.75 -25.97
CA GLY A 159 10.84 10.19 -26.77
C GLY A 159 10.47 8.73 -26.50
N GLY A 160 11.04 8.10 -25.49
CA GLY A 160 10.76 6.72 -25.09
C GLY A 160 9.88 6.62 -23.85
N ILE A 161 9.49 5.38 -23.53
CA ILE A 161 8.72 5.03 -22.32
C ILE A 161 9.47 5.50 -21.07
N PRO A 162 8.81 6.17 -20.09
CA PRO A 162 9.46 6.60 -18.87
C PRO A 162 10.05 5.39 -18.12
N ILE A 163 11.34 5.45 -17.81
CA ILE A 163 12.03 4.42 -17.05
C ILE A 163 12.03 4.84 -15.59
N ILE A 164 11.36 4.10 -14.72
CA ILE A 164 11.38 4.29 -13.28
C ILE A 164 12.66 3.67 -12.73
N ARG A 165 13.55 4.49 -12.16
CA ARG A 165 14.81 4.04 -11.56
C ARG A 165 14.81 4.27 -10.05
N PRO A 166 15.26 3.30 -9.24
CA PRO A 166 15.44 3.51 -7.81
C PRO A 166 16.57 4.50 -7.54
N LEU A 167 16.39 5.37 -6.55
CA LEU A 167 17.37 6.38 -6.16
C LEU A 167 18.69 5.78 -5.63
N ASN A 168 18.64 4.57 -5.10
CA ASN A 168 19.79 3.90 -4.46
C ASN A 168 20.69 3.15 -5.44
N SER A 169 20.43 3.17 -6.73
CA SER A 169 21.41 2.71 -7.70
C SER A 169 22.49 3.81 -7.79
N SER A 170 23.64 3.55 -7.19
CA SER A 170 24.85 4.33 -7.44
C SER A 170 25.04 4.44 -8.95
N LEU A 171 24.65 5.57 -9.53
CA LEU A 171 25.02 5.91 -10.88
C LEU A 171 26.53 6.13 -10.85
N THR A 172 27.30 5.12 -11.22
CA THR A 172 28.60 5.38 -11.81
C THR A 172 28.32 6.21 -13.05
N ALA A 173 28.72 7.48 -12.98
CA ALA A 173 28.75 8.37 -14.13
C ALA A 173 29.83 7.84 -15.08
N ASP A 174 29.42 7.00 -16.02
CA ASP A 174 30.19 6.66 -17.22
C ASP A 174 29.23 5.86 -18.12
N GLU A 175 28.47 6.62 -18.93
CA GLU A 175 28.12 6.33 -20.35
C GLU A 175 27.18 7.42 -20.88
#